data_9242a766f8679d96fa48876e8d974827
#
_entry.id   9242a766f8679d96fa48876e8d974827
#
_cell.length_a   1.000
_cell.length_b   1.000
_cell.length_c   1.000
_cell.angle_alpha   90.00
_cell.angle_beta   90.00
_cell.angle_gamma   90.00
#
_symmetry.space_group_name_H-M   'P 1'
#
loop_
_entity.id
_entity.type
_entity.pdbx_description
1 polymer ?
#
loop_
_entity_poly.entity_id
_entity_poly.type
_entity_poly.pdbx_seq_one_letter_code
_entity_poly.pdbx_strand_id
1 'polypeptide(L)'
;MEKIPGLARSHPNIAALLLGAASAFGFQPLHLWPLGLAAMGAFGWLAFHSPSWKRALLAGWLFGVAHFTVTDNWIAKAFPYPAEMPAILGWAAVPLLALYLAVWPAFATCAAWLIARRANLLVFALAFGAMWIAAEWLRSWVFSGYSWGPFSMMMVGPWDRPGFAVLLPYAGSYALSGITVALAVALVWLGQAKRFVGIGLVCFVVAMVYFPAGKGRDGSLPLTLVQPNLRQDEIDDASKFEEQFQRIAGLSRAEGPQSRRLVLWPESGIPDYLRDGYPQRYYTQMTAAGDPAFARARVGQAIGPDSLLLTGVVDLEIGKVDGREKAVGAYNTVTSVDPQGQLGERYAKAHLVPYGEYLPMRGLLEPLGLSRLVAGTIDFIPGPGPQTQDLGDYGRAGMQICYEIVFSGEVVDRANRPDYIFNPSNDGWFGLWGPPQHLAQARMRAAEEGLPVLRSTTTGISAVIDARGVVREHIGRNVAGRIDTLVPPPHAATPFARLGHWLTLLWGVALLALSLVAIRRMEGYRGKDT
;
A
#
# COMPACT_ATOMS: atom_id res chain seq x y z
N MET A 1 19.86 -27.56 27.92
CA MET A 1 18.43 -27.12 27.97
C MET A 1 18.43 -25.62 28.29
N GLU A 2 18.28 -24.78 27.29
CA GLU A 2 18.30 -23.33 27.47
C GLU A 2 17.12 -22.86 28.30
N LYS A 3 17.39 -21.91 29.21
CA LYS A 3 16.35 -21.33 30.08
C LYS A 3 15.37 -20.51 29.22
N ILE A 4 14.22 -21.09 28.93
CA ILE A 4 13.09 -20.38 28.31
C ILE A 4 12.74 -19.20 29.22
N PRO A 5 12.56 -17.95 28.70
CA PRO A 5 12.04 -16.84 29.49
C PRO A 5 10.74 -17.24 30.19
N GLY A 6 10.60 -16.88 31.48
CA GLY A 6 9.51 -17.39 32.34
C GLY A 6 8.11 -17.26 31.72
N LEU A 7 7.79 -16.09 31.12
CA LEU A 7 6.50 -15.83 30.48
C LEU A 7 6.20 -16.77 29.29
N ALA A 8 7.20 -17.05 28.45
CA ALA A 8 7.02 -17.92 27.28
C ALA A 8 6.75 -19.39 27.66
N ARG A 9 7.21 -19.83 28.86
CA ARG A 9 6.92 -21.17 29.40
C ARG A 9 5.55 -21.25 30.03
N SER A 10 5.22 -20.30 30.90
CA SER A 10 3.98 -20.33 31.69
C SER A 10 2.76 -19.90 30.88
N HIS A 11 2.92 -18.93 29.94
CA HIS A 11 1.81 -18.31 29.22
C HIS A 11 2.14 -18.09 27.73
N PRO A 12 2.37 -19.15 26.92
CA PRO A 12 2.81 -19.00 25.54
C PRO A 12 1.81 -18.25 24.66
N ASN A 13 0.52 -18.32 24.95
CA ASN A 13 -0.51 -17.60 24.21
C ASN A 13 -0.41 -16.08 24.45
N ILE A 14 -0.18 -15.66 25.69
CA ILE A 14 0.03 -14.23 26.04
C ILE A 14 1.33 -13.74 25.40
N ALA A 15 2.38 -14.54 25.42
CA ALA A 15 3.63 -14.21 24.75
C ALA A 15 3.44 -13.99 23.24
N ALA A 16 2.66 -14.86 22.55
CA ALA A 16 2.36 -14.70 21.13
C ALA A 16 1.61 -13.39 20.84
N LEU A 17 0.59 -13.05 21.65
CA LEU A 17 -0.14 -11.77 21.52
C LEU A 17 0.79 -10.56 21.72
N LEU A 18 1.60 -10.56 22.77
CA LEU A 18 2.52 -9.45 23.06
C LEU A 18 3.57 -9.27 21.96
N LEU A 19 4.11 -10.38 21.42
CA LEU A 19 5.06 -10.34 20.33
C LEU A 19 4.42 -9.86 19.02
N GLY A 20 3.16 -10.24 18.76
CA GLY A 20 2.39 -9.72 17.64
C GLY A 20 2.21 -8.20 17.73
N ALA A 21 1.74 -7.71 18.87
CA ALA A 21 1.61 -6.27 19.11
C ALA A 21 2.95 -5.52 19.02
N ALA A 22 4.02 -6.09 19.60
CA ALA A 22 5.36 -5.49 19.55
C ALA A 22 5.90 -5.43 18.11
N SER A 23 5.62 -6.45 17.28
CA SER A 23 6.05 -6.46 15.86
C SER A 23 5.40 -5.34 15.05
N ALA A 24 4.17 -4.94 15.39
CA ALA A 24 3.45 -3.86 14.73
C ALA A 24 4.12 -2.49 14.90
N PHE A 25 4.81 -2.25 16.01
CA PHE A 25 5.55 -1.01 16.24
C PHE A 25 6.79 -0.86 15.34
N GLY A 26 7.19 -1.93 14.65
CA GLY A 26 8.20 -1.87 13.60
C GLY A 26 7.75 -1.09 12.36
N PHE A 27 6.44 -0.96 12.16
CA PHE A 27 5.83 -0.30 11.01
C PHE A 27 5.71 1.22 11.22
N GLN A 28 5.50 1.95 10.12
CA GLN A 28 5.20 3.38 10.17
C GLN A 28 3.87 3.62 10.93
N PRO A 29 3.73 4.73 11.66
CA PRO A 29 4.64 5.88 11.74
C PRO A 29 5.80 5.70 12.72
N LEU A 30 5.76 4.72 13.64
CA LEU A 30 6.75 4.57 14.71
C LEU A 30 8.10 4.09 14.18
N HIS A 31 8.07 3.20 13.20
CA HIS A 31 9.25 2.66 12.52
C HIS A 31 10.34 2.13 13.48
N LEU A 32 9.91 1.51 14.59
CA LEU A 32 10.79 0.84 15.54
C LEU A 32 11.18 -0.55 14.99
N TRP A 33 11.73 -0.58 13.76
CA TRP A 33 12.07 -1.82 13.06
C TRP A 33 12.95 -2.80 13.89
N PRO A 34 13.89 -2.37 14.74
CA PRO A 34 14.65 -3.31 15.58
C PRO A 34 13.75 -4.06 16.56
N LEU A 35 12.73 -3.40 17.12
CA LEU A 35 11.74 -4.02 17.99
C LEU A 35 10.88 -5.01 17.19
N GLY A 36 10.41 -4.61 16.00
CA GLY A 36 9.64 -5.47 15.11
C GLY A 36 10.40 -6.74 14.73
N LEU A 37 11.67 -6.58 14.35
CA LEU A 37 12.55 -7.70 14.00
C LEU A 37 12.83 -8.62 15.20
N ALA A 38 13.11 -8.05 16.36
CA ALA A 38 13.32 -8.81 17.61
C ALA A 38 12.05 -9.57 18.03
N ALA A 39 10.89 -8.94 17.94
CA ALA A 39 9.59 -9.57 18.23
C ALA A 39 9.30 -10.73 17.30
N MET A 40 9.55 -10.59 15.99
CA MET A 40 9.39 -11.67 15.02
C MET A 40 10.39 -12.80 15.28
N GLY A 41 11.64 -12.49 15.60
CA GLY A 41 12.65 -13.50 15.95
C GLY A 41 12.26 -14.31 17.20
N ALA A 42 11.82 -13.60 18.25
CA ALA A 42 11.32 -14.25 19.48
C ALA A 42 10.05 -15.06 19.23
N PHE A 43 9.15 -14.59 18.39
CA PHE A 43 7.97 -15.34 17.97
C PHE A 43 8.34 -16.60 17.19
N GLY A 44 9.27 -16.53 16.23
CA GLY A 44 9.76 -17.70 15.50
C GLY A 44 10.39 -18.75 16.42
N TRP A 45 11.13 -18.29 17.44
CA TRP A 45 11.65 -19.19 18.47
C TRP A 45 10.52 -19.85 19.28
N LEU A 46 9.50 -19.09 19.72
CA LEU A 46 8.33 -19.60 20.41
C LEU A 46 7.58 -20.64 19.56
N ALA A 47 7.35 -20.32 18.29
CA ALA A 47 6.67 -21.18 17.33
C ALA A 47 7.41 -22.51 17.11
N PHE A 48 8.74 -22.46 16.94
CA PHE A 48 9.58 -23.65 16.78
C PHE A 48 9.47 -24.60 17.97
N HIS A 49 9.40 -24.10 19.20
CA HIS A 49 9.29 -24.90 20.43
C HIS A 49 7.85 -25.28 20.78
N SER A 50 6.89 -25.04 19.90
CA SER A 50 5.51 -25.46 20.13
C SER A 50 5.41 -27.01 20.26
N PRO A 51 4.64 -27.50 21.24
CA PRO A 51 4.57 -28.97 21.50
C PRO A 51 3.75 -29.72 20.44
N SER A 52 2.94 -29.04 19.65
CA SER A 52 2.11 -29.67 18.62
C SER A 52 1.76 -28.64 17.51
N TRP A 53 1.34 -29.17 16.35
CA TRP A 53 0.89 -28.34 15.22
C TRP A 53 -0.31 -27.43 15.58
N LYS A 54 -1.22 -27.92 16.45
CA LYS A 54 -2.37 -27.14 16.94
C LYS A 54 -1.91 -25.92 17.76
N ARG A 55 -0.86 -26.08 18.56
CA ARG A 55 -0.28 -25.00 19.36
C ARG A 55 0.52 -24.03 18.48
N ALA A 56 1.24 -24.52 17.48
CA ALA A 56 1.92 -23.68 16.50
C ALA A 56 0.92 -22.84 15.69
N LEU A 57 -0.17 -23.47 15.23
CA LEU A 57 -1.27 -22.80 14.53
C LEU A 57 -1.89 -21.68 15.39
N LEU A 58 -2.25 -22.02 16.64
CA LEU A 58 -2.84 -21.06 17.59
C LEU A 58 -1.87 -19.90 17.89
N ALA A 59 -0.60 -20.19 18.10
CA ALA A 59 0.41 -19.15 18.35
C ALA A 59 0.52 -18.19 17.15
N GLY A 60 0.54 -18.72 15.92
CA GLY A 60 0.55 -17.90 14.69
C GLY A 60 -0.71 -17.06 14.55
N TRP A 61 -1.87 -17.62 14.89
CA TRP A 61 -3.12 -16.88 14.86
C TRP A 61 -3.16 -15.74 15.88
N LEU A 62 -2.78 -16.02 17.14
CA LEU A 62 -2.72 -15.01 18.21
C LEU A 62 -1.72 -13.89 17.89
N PHE A 63 -0.55 -14.25 17.37
CA PHE A 63 0.42 -13.26 16.87
C PHE A 63 -0.19 -12.37 15.79
N GLY A 64 -0.84 -12.99 14.79
CA GLY A 64 -1.48 -12.26 13.69
C GLY A 64 -2.62 -11.36 14.17
N VAL A 65 -3.48 -11.82 15.07
CA VAL A 65 -4.57 -11.00 15.63
C VAL A 65 -4.02 -9.74 16.28
N ALA A 66 -3.02 -9.86 17.15
CA ALA A 66 -2.44 -8.70 17.82
C ALA A 66 -1.69 -7.79 16.82
N HIS A 67 -0.93 -8.37 15.90
CA HIS A 67 -0.21 -7.63 14.86
C HIS A 67 -1.15 -6.78 14.01
N PHE A 68 -2.17 -7.37 13.40
CA PHE A 68 -3.09 -6.66 12.51
C PHE A 68 -4.01 -5.70 13.28
N THR A 69 -4.43 -6.02 14.51
CA THR A 69 -5.20 -5.08 15.33
C THR A 69 -4.42 -3.78 15.58
N VAL A 70 -3.11 -3.87 15.78
CA VAL A 70 -2.27 -2.69 16.02
C VAL A 70 -1.88 -2.00 14.71
N THR A 71 -1.45 -2.71 13.67
CA THR A 71 -1.04 -2.09 12.40
C THR A 71 -2.20 -1.41 11.68
N ASP A 72 -3.40 -2.00 11.74
CA ASP A 72 -4.55 -1.56 10.97
C ASP A 72 -5.54 -0.70 11.79
N ASN A 73 -5.11 -0.20 12.96
CA ASN A 73 -5.93 0.65 13.83
C ASN A 73 -6.53 1.89 13.12
N TRP A 74 -5.88 2.34 12.06
CA TRP A 74 -6.32 3.47 11.25
C TRP A 74 -7.68 3.23 10.60
N ILE A 75 -8.07 1.98 10.31
CA ILE A 75 -9.37 1.62 9.74
C ILE A 75 -10.52 2.10 10.63
N ALA A 76 -10.34 2.09 11.96
CA ALA A 76 -11.37 2.58 12.87
C ALA A 76 -11.79 4.04 12.60
N LYS A 77 -10.90 4.85 12.01
CA LYS A 77 -11.15 6.25 11.69
C LYS A 77 -11.94 6.45 10.40
N ALA A 78 -12.09 5.43 9.57
CA ALA A 78 -12.90 5.50 8.35
C ALA A 78 -14.41 5.46 8.64
N PHE A 79 -14.84 4.90 9.77
CA PHE A 79 -16.25 4.66 10.08
C PHE A 79 -17.10 5.91 10.39
N PRO A 80 -16.61 6.97 11.06
CA PRO A 80 -17.44 8.12 11.41
C PRO A 80 -17.83 9.02 10.23
N TYR A 81 -17.09 8.97 9.11
CA TYR A 81 -17.24 9.98 8.06
C TYR A 81 -18.49 9.85 7.20
N PRO A 82 -18.92 8.67 6.71
CA PRO A 82 -19.97 8.68 5.67
C PRO A 82 -21.35 8.24 6.09
N ALA A 83 -21.50 7.52 7.19
CA ALA A 83 -22.73 6.76 7.44
C ALA A 83 -23.37 7.06 8.79
N GLU A 84 -22.96 8.12 9.49
CA GLU A 84 -23.42 8.39 10.86
C GLU A 84 -23.30 7.14 11.78
N MET A 85 -22.38 6.22 11.42
CA MET A 85 -22.17 5.02 12.21
C MET A 85 -21.50 5.36 13.54
N PRO A 86 -21.92 4.75 14.65
CA PRO A 86 -21.25 4.94 15.92
C PRO A 86 -19.76 4.58 15.81
N ALA A 87 -18.87 5.47 16.28
CA ALA A 87 -17.41 5.27 16.23
C ALA A 87 -16.95 3.94 16.88
N ILE A 88 -17.73 3.40 17.81
CA ILE A 88 -17.46 2.10 18.46
C ILE A 88 -17.44 0.95 17.45
N LEU A 89 -18.23 1.02 16.37
CA LEU A 89 -18.24 -0.01 15.32
C LEU A 89 -16.91 -0.06 14.58
N GLY A 90 -16.27 1.09 14.32
CA GLY A 90 -14.94 1.15 13.74
C GLY A 90 -13.89 0.45 14.61
N TRP A 91 -13.93 0.67 15.91
CA TRP A 91 -13.04 0.00 16.85
C TRP A 91 -13.29 -1.51 16.97
N ALA A 92 -14.53 -1.97 16.77
CA ALA A 92 -14.87 -3.40 16.73
C ALA A 92 -14.46 -4.04 15.39
N ALA A 93 -14.58 -3.31 14.28
CA ALA A 93 -14.24 -3.81 12.95
C ALA A 93 -12.76 -4.17 12.79
N VAL A 94 -11.85 -3.39 13.41
CA VAL A 94 -10.41 -3.65 13.35
C VAL A 94 -10.04 -5.03 13.90
N PRO A 95 -10.38 -5.41 15.14
CA PRO A 95 -10.08 -6.76 15.63
C PRO A 95 -10.84 -7.85 14.86
N LEU A 96 -12.06 -7.60 14.38
CA LEU A 96 -12.79 -8.57 13.56
C LEU A 96 -12.06 -8.85 12.23
N LEU A 97 -11.56 -7.82 11.56
CA LEU A 97 -10.71 -7.96 10.39
C LEU A 97 -9.41 -8.71 10.74
N ALA A 98 -8.80 -8.37 11.88
CA ALA A 98 -7.58 -9.01 12.36
C ALA A 98 -7.76 -10.51 12.62
N LEU A 99 -8.94 -10.96 13.12
CA LEU A 99 -9.26 -12.39 13.29
C LEU A 99 -9.17 -13.14 11.95
N TYR A 100 -9.68 -12.54 10.88
CA TYR A 100 -9.60 -13.10 9.52
C TYR A 100 -8.16 -13.06 9.00
N LEU A 101 -7.49 -11.90 9.05
CA LEU A 101 -6.13 -11.74 8.54
C LEU A 101 -5.11 -12.63 9.25
N ALA A 102 -5.35 -12.94 10.52
CA ALA A 102 -4.50 -13.83 11.33
C ALA A 102 -4.43 -15.28 10.82
N VAL A 103 -5.33 -15.70 9.95
CA VAL A 103 -5.29 -17.03 9.31
C VAL A 103 -3.98 -17.21 8.51
N TRP A 104 -3.44 -16.15 7.92
CA TRP A 104 -2.22 -16.22 7.12
C TRP A 104 -0.95 -16.47 7.96
N PRO A 105 -0.66 -15.71 9.03
CA PRO A 105 0.40 -16.04 9.96
C PRO A 105 0.22 -17.41 10.62
N ALA A 106 -1.02 -17.81 10.94
CA ALA A 106 -1.31 -19.15 11.49
C ALA A 106 -0.91 -20.25 10.51
N PHE A 107 -1.31 -20.11 9.24
CA PHE A 107 -0.92 -21.03 8.17
C PHE A 107 0.61 -21.11 8.03
N ALA A 108 1.29 -19.97 7.90
CA ALA A 108 2.75 -19.93 7.74
C ALA A 108 3.48 -20.61 8.91
N THR A 109 3.04 -20.31 10.14
CA THR A 109 3.64 -20.86 11.36
C THR A 109 3.42 -22.37 11.47
N CYS A 110 2.20 -22.85 11.22
CA CYS A 110 1.85 -24.26 11.28
C CYS A 110 2.61 -25.08 10.22
N ALA A 111 2.62 -24.60 8.97
CA ALA A 111 3.30 -25.27 7.86
C ALA A 111 4.83 -25.35 8.10
N ALA A 112 5.45 -24.24 8.53
CA ALA A 112 6.87 -24.25 8.86
C ALA A 112 7.20 -25.22 10.00
N TRP A 113 6.34 -25.27 11.03
CA TRP A 113 6.50 -26.19 12.15
C TRP A 113 6.41 -27.66 11.68
N LEU A 114 5.43 -28.00 10.85
CA LEU A 114 5.28 -29.35 10.30
C LEU A 114 6.51 -29.78 9.50
N ILE A 115 7.10 -28.86 8.71
CA ILE A 115 8.27 -29.11 7.87
C ILE A 115 9.53 -29.32 8.73
N ALA A 116 9.80 -28.41 9.68
CA ALA A 116 11.12 -28.29 10.29
C ALA A 116 11.17 -28.58 11.82
N ARG A 117 10.11 -29.06 12.45
CA ARG A 117 10.02 -29.31 13.91
C ARG A 117 11.10 -30.24 14.48
N ARG A 118 11.66 -31.14 13.66
CA ARG A 118 12.72 -32.09 14.05
C ARG A 118 14.12 -31.63 13.71
N ALA A 119 14.23 -30.46 13.06
CA ALA A 119 15.51 -29.86 12.66
C ALA A 119 16.05 -28.90 13.75
N ASN A 120 16.82 -27.92 13.37
CA ASN A 120 17.26 -26.83 14.23
C ASN A 120 16.54 -25.52 13.88
N LEU A 121 16.71 -24.51 14.74
CA LEU A 121 16.04 -23.22 14.59
C LEU A 121 16.41 -22.50 13.27
N LEU A 122 17.63 -22.66 12.73
CA LEU A 122 18.01 -22.06 11.44
C LEU A 122 17.26 -22.70 10.27
N VAL A 123 17.12 -24.01 10.27
CA VAL A 123 16.35 -24.73 9.25
C VAL A 123 14.87 -24.38 9.34
N PHE A 124 14.34 -24.23 10.55
CA PHE A 124 12.99 -23.70 10.76
C PHE A 124 12.86 -22.28 10.23
N ALA A 125 13.85 -21.39 10.42
CA ALA A 125 13.83 -20.03 9.91
C ALA A 125 13.65 -19.99 8.39
N LEU A 126 14.34 -20.87 7.66
CA LEU A 126 14.20 -20.97 6.19
C LEU A 126 12.80 -21.45 5.78
N ALA A 127 12.29 -22.50 6.43
CA ALA A 127 10.93 -22.98 6.17
C ALA A 127 9.88 -21.92 6.51
N PHE A 128 10.08 -21.17 7.61
CA PHE A 128 9.15 -20.14 8.05
C PHE A 128 9.13 -18.95 7.09
N GLY A 129 10.29 -18.50 6.62
CA GLY A 129 10.37 -17.49 5.57
C GLY A 129 9.67 -17.92 4.28
N ALA A 130 9.88 -19.17 3.84
CA ALA A 130 9.21 -19.71 2.65
C ALA A 130 7.68 -19.75 2.79
N MET A 131 7.19 -20.20 3.93
CA MET A 131 5.74 -20.26 4.20
C MET A 131 5.13 -18.87 4.42
N TRP A 132 5.91 -17.92 4.93
CA TRP A 132 5.48 -16.52 5.04
C TRP A 132 5.31 -15.87 3.66
N ILE A 133 6.23 -16.12 2.71
CA ILE A 133 6.08 -15.69 1.32
C ILE A 133 4.75 -16.19 0.74
N ALA A 134 4.48 -17.49 0.88
CA ALA A 134 3.25 -18.09 0.38
C ALA A 134 2.00 -17.47 1.03
N ALA A 135 2.04 -17.26 2.36
CA ALA A 135 0.94 -16.69 3.12
C ALA A 135 0.64 -15.24 2.72
N GLU A 136 1.65 -14.36 2.59
CA GLU A 136 1.42 -12.98 2.17
C GLU A 136 0.99 -12.86 0.71
N TRP A 137 1.56 -13.67 -0.18
CA TRP A 137 1.12 -13.71 -1.56
C TRP A 137 -0.33 -14.17 -1.68
N LEU A 138 -0.75 -15.22 -0.95
CA LEU A 138 -2.16 -15.64 -0.93
C LEU A 138 -3.08 -14.57 -0.33
N ARG A 139 -2.66 -13.90 0.76
CA ARG A 139 -3.39 -12.80 1.39
C ARG A 139 -3.67 -11.66 0.41
N SER A 140 -2.78 -11.42 -0.55
CA SER A 140 -2.91 -10.27 -1.46
C SER A 140 -4.04 -10.40 -2.47
N TRP A 141 -4.54 -11.61 -2.75
CA TRP A 141 -5.57 -11.81 -3.78
C TRP A 141 -6.71 -12.76 -3.40
N VAL A 142 -6.55 -13.58 -2.35
CA VAL A 142 -7.64 -14.49 -1.93
C VAL A 142 -8.82 -13.69 -1.40
N PHE A 143 -10.03 -14.04 -1.81
CA PHE A 143 -11.28 -13.29 -1.65
C PHE A 143 -11.18 -11.91 -2.33
N SER A 144 -11.29 -10.81 -1.57
CA SER A 144 -11.12 -9.46 -2.10
C SER A 144 -9.66 -9.01 -2.16
N GLY A 145 -8.73 -9.82 -1.61
CA GLY A 145 -7.34 -9.46 -1.42
C GLY A 145 -7.13 -8.41 -0.31
N TYR A 146 -6.06 -8.57 0.46
CA TYR A 146 -5.62 -7.56 1.43
C TYR A 146 -4.09 -7.44 1.38
N SER A 147 -3.62 -6.53 0.53
CA SER A 147 -2.18 -6.35 0.26
C SER A 147 -1.52 -5.33 1.19
N TRP A 148 -2.29 -4.65 2.05
CA TRP A 148 -1.78 -3.63 2.96
C TRP A 148 -0.76 -4.20 3.95
N GLY A 149 0.35 -3.48 4.14
CA GLY A 149 1.34 -3.75 5.17
C GLY A 149 2.06 -5.10 5.04
N PRO A 150 2.77 -5.41 3.94
CA PRO A 150 3.66 -6.57 3.90
C PRO A 150 4.75 -6.43 4.96
N PHE A 151 5.18 -7.55 5.56
CA PHE A 151 6.09 -7.53 6.71
C PHE A 151 7.44 -6.85 6.41
N SER A 152 7.88 -6.87 5.16
CA SER A 152 9.06 -6.15 4.66
C SER A 152 8.95 -4.62 4.77
N MET A 153 7.76 -4.06 4.88
CA MET A 153 7.55 -2.61 4.92
C MET A 153 8.31 -1.95 6.08
N MET A 154 8.48 -2.63 7.22
CA MET A 154 9.26 -2.10 8.33
C MET A 154 10.75 -1.95 8.02
N MET A 155 11.25 -2.65 6.99
CA MET A 155 12.67 -2.63 6.58
C MET A 155 12.96 -1.57 5.51
N VAL A 156 11.96 -0.84 5.03
CA VAL A 156 12.15 0.34 4.18
C VAL A 156 12.83 1.42 5.01
N GLY A 157 13.92 1.99 4.51
CA GLY A 157 14.69 2.99 5.24
C GLY A 157 13.93 4.31 5.50
N PRO A 158 14.53 5.27 6.21
CA PRO A 158 14.03 6.63 6.30
C PRO A 158 13.72 7.22 4.92
N TRP A 159 12.97 8.31 4.87
CA TRP A 159 12.45 8.83 3.59
C TRP A 159 13.54 9.17 2.57
N ASP A 160 14.68 9.63 3.05
CA ASP A 160 15.88 9.99 2.27
C ASP A 160 16.76 8.78 1.89
N ARG A 161 16.39 7.56 2.31
CA ARG A 161 17.19 6.34 2.14
C ARG A 161 16.32 5.15 1.76
N PRO A 162 16.78 4.27 0.87
CA PRO A 162 15.99 3.12 0.45
C PRO A 162 15.88 2.03 1.54
N GLY A 163 16.90 1.87 2.40
CA GLY A 163 16.98 0.73 3.32
C GLY A 163 17.00 -0.59 2.55
N PHE A 164 16.33 -1.61 3.06
CA PHE A 164 16.19 -2.89 2.36
C PHE A 164 15.32 -2.82 1.09
N ALA A 165 14.70 -1.67 0.79
CA ALA A 165 14.02 -1.46 -0.49
C ALA A 165 14.97 -1.64 -1.69
N VAL A 166 16.30 -1.55 -1.51
CA VAL A 166 17.30 -1.90 -2.54
C VAL A 166 17.19 -3.34 -3.04
N LEU A 167 16.56 -4.24 -2.27
CA LEU A 167 16.34 -5.64 -2.63
C LEU A 167 15.01 -5.88 -3.36
N LEU A 168 14.08 -4.93 -3.31
CA LEU A 168 12.76 -5.05 -3.95
C LEU A 168 12.84 -5.31 -5.46
N PRO A 169 13.77 -4.69 -6.22
CA PRO A 169 13.96 -5.01 -7.64
C PRO A 169 14.21 -6.49 -7.93
N TYR A 170 14.74 -7.23 -6.96
CA TYR A 170 15.16 -8.64 -7.09
C TYR A 170 14.28 -9.62 -6.32
N ALA A 171 13.47 -9.16 -5.41
CA ALA A 171 12.65 -10.02 -4.54
C ALA A 171 11.15 -9.74 -4.67
N GLY A 172 10.77 -8.48 -4.83
CA GLY A 172 9.41 -8.02 -4.60
C GLY A 172 9.05 -8.00 -3.11
N SER A 173 7.93 -7.42 -2.77
CA SER A 173 7.52 -7.18 -1.37
C SER A 173 7.37 -8.47 -0.57
N TYR A 174 6.69 -9.47 -1.11
CA TYR A 174 6.37 -10.68 -0.34
C TYR A 174 7.59 -11.59 -0.16
N ALA A 175 8.48 -11.68 -1.15
CA ALA A 175 9.72 -12.43 -0.95
C ALA A 175 10.63 -11.73 0.06
N LEU A 176 10.72 -10.39 0.00
CA LEU A 176 11.47 -9.63 1.01
C LEU A 176 10.88 -9.80 2.42
N SER A 177 9.55 -9.93 2.55
CA SER A 177 8.91 -10.27 3.84
C SER A 177 9.39 -11.61 4.39
N GLY A 178 9.37 -12.66 3.57
CA GLY A 178 9.85 -13.97 4.00
C GLY A 178 11.35 -13.98 4.32
N ILE A 179 12.17 -13.27 3.55
CA ILE A 179 13.60 -13.07 3.84
C ILE A 179 13.77 -12.34 5.19
N THR A 180 12.98 -11.32 5.47
CA THR A 180 12.98 -10.58 6.74
C THR A 180 12.60 -11.48 7.91
N VAL A 181 11.56 -12.31 7.76
CA VAL A 181 11.14 -13.29 8.77
C VAL A 181 12.24 -14.33 9.02
N ALA A 182 12.81 -14.89 7.96
CA ALA A 182 13.92 -15.84 8.08
C ALA A 182 15.14 -15.22 8.76
N LEU A 183 15.48 -13.98 8.40
CA LEU A 183 16.55 -13.21 9.03
C LEU A 183 16.31 -13.00 10.52
N ALA A 184 15.09 -12.58 10.91
CA ALA A 184 14.75 -12.34 12.30
C ALA A 184 14.95 -13.59 13.17
N VAL A 185 14.51 -14.76 12.72
CA VAL A 185 14.67 -16.04 13.43
C VAL A 185 16.14 -16.51 13.39
N ALA A 186 16.83 -16.33 12.26
CA ALA A 186 18.25 -16.67 12.14
C ALA A 186 19.14 -15.85 13.07
N LEU A 187 18.81 -14.58 13.31
CA LEU A 187 19.51 -13.72 14.30
C LEU A 187 19.39 -14.29 15.71
N VAL A 188 18.24 -14.82 16.11
CA VAL A 188 18.08 -15.48 17.41
C VAL A 188 18.96 -16.72 17.48
N TRP A 189 18.96 -17.56 16.43
CA TRP A 189 19.83 -18.73 16.37
C TRP A 189 21.31 -18.36 16.44
N LEU A 190 21.76 -17.36 15.69
CA LEU A 190 23.14 -16.90 15.70
C LEU A 190 23.55 -16.31 17.07
N GLY A 191 22.67 -15.57 17.72
CA GLY A 191 22.91 -15.05 19.07
C GLY A 191 23.12 -16.16 20.10
N GLN A 192 22.51 -17.31 19.90
CA GLN A 192 22.69 -18.49 20.76
C GLN A 192 23.93 -19.29 20.39
N ALA A 193 24.18 -19.53 19.08
CA ALA A 193 25.21 -20.42 18.59
C ALA A 193 26.57 -19.73 18.33
N LYS A 194 26.55 -18.53 17.77
CA LYS A 194 27.76 -17.82 17.28
C LYS A 194 27.61 -16.31 17.48
N ARG A 195 27.75 -15.83 18.70
CA ARG A 195 27.50 -14.42 19.09
C ARG A 195 28.18 -13.38 18.18
N PHE A 196 29.44 -13.54 17.84
CA PHE A 196 30.16 -12.56 17.02
C PHE A 196 29.62 -12.50 15.58
N VAL A 197 29.25 -13.62 14.99
CA VAL A 197 28.60 -13.65 13.67
C VAL A 197 27.23 -12.98 13.74
N GLY A 198 26.47 -13.23 14.81
CA GLY A 198 25.18 -12.59 15.04
C GLY A 198 25.31 -11.06 15.18
N ILE A 199 26.29 -10.58 15.94
CA ILE A 199 26.58 -9.14 16.08
C ILE A 199 26.96 -8.54 14.72
N GLY A 200 27.85 -9.18 13.96
CA GLY A 200 28.24 -8.72 12.63
C GLY A 200 27.05 -8.59 11.69
N LEU A 201 26.12 -9.56 11.70
CA LEU A 201 24.92 -9.52 10.90
C LEU A 201 23.97 -8.40 11.35
N VAL A 202 23.80 -8.17 12.64
CA VAL A 202 23.02 -7.03 13.15
C VAL A 202 23.62 -5.71 12.67
N CYS A 203 24.94 -5.53 12.80
CA CYS A 203 25.63 -4.34 12.30
C CYS A 203 25.43 -4.16 10.79
N PHE A 204 25.48 -5.25 10.01
CA PHE A 204 25.21 -5.22 8.57
C PHE A 204 23.77 -4.78 8.28
N VAL A 205 22.76 -5.33 8.99
CA VAL A 205 21.36 -4.94 8.84
C VAL A 205 21.16 -3.46 9.15
N VAL A 206 21.75 -2.97 10.24
CA VAL A 206 21.70 -1.54 10.61
C VAL A 206 22.35 -0.69 9.50
N ALA A 207 23.54 -1.07 9.04
CA ALA A 207 24.21 -0.36 7.97
C ALA A 207 23.38 -0.30 6.69
N MET A 208 22.72 -1.40 6.31
CA MET A 208 21.85 -1.47 5.13
C MET A 208 20.62 -0.55 5.25
N VAL A 209 19.96 -0.54 6.42
CA VAL A 209 18.77 0.32 6.63
C VAL A 209 19.14 1.80 6.55
N TYR A 210 20.31 2.18 7.04
CA TYR A 210 20.76 3.58 7.09
C TYR A 210 21.79 3.94 6.01
N PHE A 211 22.05 3.04 5.04
CA PHE A 211 22.99 3.33 3.97
C PHE A 211 22.54 4.54 3.14
N PRO A 212 23.40 5.55 2.91
CA PRO A 212 23.02 6.74 2.18
C PRO A 212 22.60 6.41 0.74
N ALA A 213 21.49 6.98 0.32
CA ALA A 213 21.15 7.02 -1.09
C ALA A 213 22.07 8.04 -1.75
N GLY A 214 22.88 7.65 -2.73
CA GLY A 214 23.59 8.60 -3.58
C GLY A 214 22.62 9.64 -4.19
N LYS A 215 23.13 10.79 -4.63
CA LYS A 215 22.31 11.80 -5.34
C LYS A 215 21.55 11.13 -6.49
N GLY A 216 20.24 11.34 -6.54
CA GLY A 216 19.43 10.89 -7.67
C GLY A 216 19.66 11.79 -8.88
N ARG A 217 19.37 11.28 -10.05
CA ARG A 217 19.35 12.07 -11.28
C ARG A 217 18.09 12.93 -11.30
N ASP A 218 18.21 14.12 -11.84
CA ASP A 218 17.07 14.98 -12.13
C ASP A 218 16.57 14.67 -13.54
N GLY A 219 15.26 14.78 -13.75
CA GLY A 219 14.65 14.66 -15.07
C GLY A 219 14.59 15.98 -15.79
N SER A 220 13.76 16.05 -16.83
CA SER A 220 13.61 17.25 -17.66
C SER A 220 12.19 17.80 -17.70
N LEU A 221 11.20 17.06 -17.24
CA LEU A 221 9.79 17.47 -17.25
C LEU A 221 9.45 18.25 -15.98
N PRO A 222 9.12 19.55 -16.07
CA PRO A 222 8.66 20.34 -14.93
C PRO A 222 7.33 19.81 -14.39
N LEU A 223 7.23 19.78 -13.07
CA LEU A 223 6.11 19.24 -12.31
C LEU A 223 5.64 20.24 -11.26
N THR A 224 4.34 20.46 -11.18
CA THR A 224 3.66 21.05 -10.01
C THR A 224 2.73 20.02 -9.40
N LEU A 225 3.03 19.54 -8.21
CA LEU A 225 2.20 18.61 -7.47
C LEU A 225 1.50 19.35 -6.33
N VAL A 226 0.16 19.23 -6.27
CA VAL A 226 -0.67 20.03 -5.38
C VAL A 226 -1.27 19.19 -4.28
N GLN A 227 -1.19 19.67 -3.03
CA GLN A 227 -1.92 19.17 -1.86
C GLN A 227 -2.83 20.27 -1.33
N PRO A 228 -4.14 20.25 -1.61
CA PRO A 228 -5.04 21.35 -1.26
C PRO A 228 -5.48 21.38 0.21
N ASN A 229 -5.19 20.35 1.00
CA ASN A 229 -5.68 20.13 2.35
C ASN A 229 -7.23 20.16 2.42
N LEU A 230 -7.86 19.35 1.55
CA LEU A 230 -9.32 19.13 1.58
C LEU A 230 -9.64 18.06 2.60
N ARG A 231 -10.29 18.46 3.68
CA ARG A 231 -10.63 17.56 4.79
C ARG A 231 -11.80 16.65 4.39
N GLN A 232 -11.82 15.43 4.94
CA GLN A 232 -12.84 14.43 4.62
C GLN A 232 -14.26 14.85 5.04
N ASP A 233 -14.39 15.64 6.10
CA ASP A 233 -15.65 16.19 6.57
C ASP A 233 -16.15 17.40 5.74
N GLU A 234 -15.36 17.88 4.78
CA GLU A 234 -15.67 19.03 3.94
C GLU A 234 -15.73 18.69 2.45
N ILE A 235 -15.14 17.58 2.03
CA ILE A 235 -14.90 17.28 0.61
C ILE A 235 -16.21 17.10 -0.17
N ASP A 236 -17.26 16.61 0.48
CA ASP A 236 -18.57 16.36 -0.12
C ASP A 236 -19.59 17.47 0.21
N ASP A 237 -19.15 18.56 0.88
CA ASP A 237 -20.03 19.69 1.21
C ASP A 237 -20.13 20.65 0.02
N ALA A 238 -21.27 20.61 -0.67
CA ALA A 238 -21.53 21.45 -1.85
C ALA A 238 -21.37 22.96 -1.58
N SER A 239 -21.60 23.41 -0.34
CA SER A 239 -21.43 24.82 0.04
C SER A 239 -19.97 25.28 0.01
N LYS A 240 -19.02 24.34 0.04
CA LYS A 240 -17.57 24.56 0.06
C LYS A 240 -16.89 24.31 -1.29
N PHE A 241 -17.58 23.79 -2.30
CA PHE A 241 -16.96 23.42 -3.58
C PHE A 241 -16.23 24.58 -4.25
N GLU A 242 -16.77 25.78 -4.21
CA GLU A 242 -16.09 26.95 -4.80
C GLU A 242 -14.83 27.33 -4.01
N GLU A 243 -14.87 27.31 -2.68
CA GLU A 243 -13.71 27.57 -1.83
C GLU A 243 -12.61 26.51 -2.08
N GLN A 244 -13.00 25.24 -2.16
CA GLN A 244 -12.10 24.11 -2.46
C GLN A 244 -11.43 24.29 -3.83
N PHE A 245 -12.23 24.64 -4.86
CA PHE A 245 -11.71 24.90 -6.19
C PHE A 245 -10.72 26.08 -6.19
N GLN A 246 -11.06 27.21 -5.56
CA GLN A 246 -10.17 28.37 -5.49
C GLN A 246 -8.86 28.05 -4.78
N ARG A 247 -8.89 27.20 -3.76
CA ARG A 247 -7.70 26.76 -3.04
C ARG A 247 -6.77 25.93 -3.93
N ILE A 248 -7.30 24.93 -4.63
CA ILE A 248 -6.49 24.09 -5.51
C ILE A 248 -6.01 24.85 -6.74
N ALA A 249 -6.86 25.69 -7.32
CA ALA A 249 -6.51 26.57 -8.44
C ALA A 249 -5.41 27.57 -8.07
N GLY A 250 -5.50 28.18 -6.87
CA GLY A 250 -4.47 29.08 -6.34
C GLY A 250 -3.11 28.44 -6.22
N LEU A 251 -3.06 27.19 -5.73
CA LEU A 251 -1.84 26.41 -5.62
C LEU A 251 -1.31 25.91 -6.98
N SER A 252 -2.15 25.91 -8.01
CA SER A 252 -1.77 25.44 -9.36
C SER A 252 -1.19 26.52 -10.27
N ARG A 253 -1.26 27.78 -9.87
CA ARG A 253 -0.79 28.91 -10.72
C ARG A 253 0.71 28.80 -10.97
N ALA A 254 1.11 29.05 -12.22
CA ALA A 254 2.52 29.10 -12.58
C ALA A 254 3.22 30.28 -11.88
N GLU A 255 4.41 30.04 -11.33
CA GLU A 255 5.29 31.08 -10.83
C GLU A 255 6.35 31.40 -11.90
N GLY A 256 6.05 32.36 -12.75
CA GLY A 256 6.95 32.82 -13.83
C GLY A 256 6.68 32.18 -15.20
N PRO A 257 7.45 32.58 -16.22
CA PRO A 257 7.31 32.05 -17.57
C PRO A 257 7.82 30.62 -17.62
N GLN A 258 6.93 29.66 -17.49
CA GLN A 258 7.26 28.24 -17.65
C GLN A 258 6.79 27.77 -19.01
N SER A 259 7.71 27.16 -19.75
CA SER A 259 7.36 26.30 -20.86
C SER A 259 6.95 24.95 -20.31
N ARG A 260 5.92 24.35 -20.81
CA ARG A 260 5.44 22.99 -20.58
C ARG A 260 5.59 22.47 -19.14
N ARG A 261 4.49 22.17 -18.47
CA ARG A 261 4.44 21.74 -17.07
C ARG A 261 3.34 20.70 -16.84
N LEU A 262 3.69 19.60 -16.18
CA LEU A 262 2.71 18.64 -15.66
C LEU A 262 2.16 19.15 -14.32
N VAL A 263 0.83 19.21 -14.18
CA VAL A 263 0.15 19.57 -12.93
C VAL A 263 -0.58 18.35 -12.40
N LEU A 264 -0.47 18.06 -11.11
CA LEU A 264 -1.07 16.88 -10.49
C LEU A 264 -1.98 17.28 -9.34
N TRP A 265 -3.27 16.92 -9.44
CA TRP A 265 -4.25 17.06 -8.37
C TRP A 265 -4.60 15.71 -7.76
N PRO A 266 -5.00 15.66 -6.47
CA PRO A 266 -5.28 14.40 -5.77
C PRO A 266 -6.55 13.69 -6.27
N GLU A 267 -6.83 12.52 -5.71
CA GLU A 267 -8.12 11.84 -5.78
C GLU A 267 -9.20 12.79 -5.23
N SER A 268 -10.35 12.83 -5.87
CA SER A 268 -11.40 13.83 -5.56
C SER A 268 -10.89 15.27 -5.58
N GLY A 269 -9.93 15.57 -6.45
CA GLY A 269 -9.34 16.90 -6.59
C GLY A 269 -10.31 17.95 -7.10
N ILE A 270 -11.39 17.51 -7.76
CA ILE A 270 -12.46 18.37 -8.26
C ILE A 270 -13.81 17.66 -8.05
N PRO A 271 -14.84 18.36 -7.52
CA PRO A 271 -16.16 17.79 -7.33
C PRO A 271 -16.99 17.74 -8.61
N ASP A 272 -16.61 18.54 -9.62
CA ASP A 272 -17.36 18.73 -10.85
C ASP A 272 -17.44 17.45 -11.70
N TYR A 273 -18.59 17.17 -12.27
CA TYR A 273 -18.70 16.22 -13.38
C TYR A 273 -18.19 16.89 -14.67
N LEU A 274 -17.07 16.42 -15.18
CA LEU A 274 -16.39 17.02 -16.32
C LEU A 274 -16.84 16.49 -17.68
N ARG A 275 -17.39 15.25 -17.75
CA ARG A 275 -17.83 14.65 -19.02
C ARG A 275 -19.21 15.14 -19.40
N ASP A 276 -19.43 15.26 -20.71
CA ASP A 276 -20.73 15.60 -21.29
C ASP A 276 -21.66 14.36 -21.31
N GLY A 277 -22.96 14.58 -21.50
CA GLY A 277 -23.96 13.53 -21.73
C GLY A 277 -24.71 13.05 -20.49
N TYR A 278 -24.50 13.64 -19.32
CA TYR A 278 -25.30 13.34 -18.13
C TYR A 278 -26.60 14.17 -18.12
N PRO A 279 -27.70 13.66 -17.52
CA PRO A 279 -28.90 14.44 -17.28
C PRO A 279 -28.60 15.72 -16.49
N GLN A 280 -29.18 16.84 -16.90
CA GLN A 280 -28.90 18.20 -16.37
C GLN A 280 -28.94 18.29 -14.85
N ARG A 281 -29.82 17.52 -14.17
CA ARG A 281 -29.93 17.54 -12.72
C ARG A 281 -28.62 17.20 -11.98
N TYR A 282 -27.76 16.35 -12.58
CA TYR A 282 -26.47 16.00 -11.98
C TYR A 282 -25.49 17.17 -12.06
N TYR A 283 -25.46 17.87 -13.20
CA TYR A 283 -24.62 19.05 -13.35
C TYR A 283 -25.09 20.20 -12.42
N THR A 284 -26.40 20.40 -12.32
CA THR A 284 -26.96 21.45 -11.44
C THR A 284 -26.59 21.22 -9.96
N GLN A 285 -26.39 19.97 -9.54
CA GLN A 285 -26.06 19.62 -8.16
C GLN A 285 -24.55 19.68 -7.86
N MET A 286 -23.71 19.28 -8.81
CA MET A 286 -22.31 18.99 -8.53
C MET A 286 -21.31 19.79 -9.38
N THR A 287 -21.78 20.51 -10.42
CA THR A 287 -20.90 21.13 -11.40
C THR A 287 -21.05 22.64 -11.38
N ALA A 288 -19.94 23.36 -11.45
CA ALA A 288 -19.92 24.82 -11.50
C ALA A 288 -20.80 25.36 -12.63
N ALA A 289 -21.66 26.31 -12.30
CA ALA A 289 -22.70 26.88 -13.18
C ALA A 289 -23.65 25.84 -13.79
N GLY A 290 -23.64 24.57 -13.35
CA GLY A 290 -24.40 23.47 -13.94
C GLY A 290 -23.96 23.11 -15.37
N ASP A 291 -22.73 23.48 -15.76
CA ASP A 291 -22.19 23.32 -17.11
C ASP A 291 -20.79 22.67 -17.09
N PRO A 292 -20.63 21.46 -17.63
CA PRO A 292 -19.35 20.78 -17.66
C PRO A 292 -18.30 21.50 -18.53
N ALA A 293 -18.71 22.21 -19.60
CA ALA A 293 -17.78 22.97 -20.42
C ALA A 293 -17.22 24.18 -19.66
N PHE A 294 -18.05 24.85 -18.87
CA PHE A 294 -17.61 25.93 -17.98
C PHE A 294 -16.64 25.41 -16.91
N ALA A 295 -16.95 24.26 -16.27
CA ALA A 295 -16.08 23.64 -15.29
C ALA A 295 -14.71 23.28 -15.88
N ARG A 296 -14.66 22.67 -17.07
CA ARG A 296 -13.40 22.36 -17.78
C ARG A 296 -12.60 23.63 -18.13
N ALA A 297 -13.27 24.67 -18.62
CA ALA A 297 -12.61 25.95 -18.95
C ALA A 297 -11.97 26.60 -17.71
N ARG A 298 -12.64 26.56 -16.56
CA ARG A 298 -12.09 27.02 -15.27
C ARG A 298 -10.80 26.29 -14.90
N VAL A 299 -10.80 24.95 -15.07
CA VAL A 299 -9.63 24.11 -14.81
C VAL A 299 -8.49 24.48 -15.74
N GLY A 300 -8.75 24.58 -17.05
CA GLY A 300 -7.75 25.01 -18.04
C GLY A 300 -7.15 26.39 -17.71
N GLN A 301 -7.97 27.34 -17.29
CA GLN A 301 -7.52 28.66 -16.85
C GLN A 301 -6.65 28.60 -15.58
N ALA A 302 -6.99 27.71 -14.62
CA ALA A 302 -6.25 27.58 -13.37
C ALA A 302 -4.84 27.03 -13.57
N ILE A 303 -4.65 26.07 -14.47
CA ILE A 303 -3.35 25.47 -14.76
C ILE A 303 -2.49 26.34 -15.68
N GLY A 304 -3.10 27.20 -16.49
CA GLY A 304 -2.41 28.10 -17.41
C GLY A 304 -1.92 27.42 -18.71
N PRO A 305 -1.39 28.21 -19.64
CA PRO A 305 -0.91 27.74 -20.93
C PRO A 305 0.26 26.77 -20.77
N ASP A 306 0.47 25.93 -21.79
CA ASP A 306 1.57 24.95 -21.85
C ASP A 306 1.64 24.00 -20.64
N SER A 307 0.48 23.73 -20.00
CA SER A 307 0.34 22.82 -18.88
C SER A 307 -0.58 21.67 -19.24
N LEU A 308 -0.40 20.51 -18.61
CA LEU A 308 -1.36 19.40 -18.64
C LEU A 308 -1.68 18.99 -17.21
N LEU A 309 -2.95 18.97 -16.87
CA LEU A 309 -3.41 18.48 -15.57
C LEU A 309 -3.71 16.99 -15.64
N LEU A 310 -3.31 16.24 -14.61
CA LEU A 310 -3.91 14.96 -14.25
C LEU A 310 -4.67 15.12 -12.93
N THR A 311 -5.93 14.71 -12.89
CA THR A 311 -6.80 14.88 -11.72
C THR A 311 -7.73 13.70 -11.50
N GLY A 312 -7.99 13.40 -10.22
CA GLY A 312 -9.06 12.49 -9.84
C GLY A 312 -10.42 13.14 -10.00
N VAL A 313 -11.36 12.44 -10.63
CA VAL A 313 -12.75 12.84 -10.85
C VAL A 313 -13.69 11.64 -10.73
N VAL A 314 -14.97 11.90 -10.53
CA VAL A 314 -16.02 10.86 -10.59
C VAL A 314 -16.73 10.93 -11.94
N ASP A 315 -16.79 9.79 -12.64
CA ASP A 315 -17.61 9.65 -13.84
C ASP A 315 -18.85 8.80 -13.53
N LEU A 316 -20.02 9.21 -14.04
CA LEU A 316 -21.26 8.47 -13.85
C LEU A 316 -21.50 7.47 -14.99
N GLU A 317 -22.05 6.31 -14.62
CA GLU A 317 -22.65 5.37 -15.55
C GLU A 317 -24.15 5.63 -15.61
N ILE A 318 -24.64 6.10 -16.76
CA ILE A 318 -26.04 6.43 -16.94
C ILE A 318 -26.78 5.26 -17.58
N GLY A 319 -27.83 4.78 -16.94
CA GLY A 319 -28.70 3.73 -17.40
C GLY A 319 -30.17 4.13 -17.37
N LYS A 320 -31.05 3.32 -17.94
CA LYS A 320 -32.50 3.51 -17.86
C LYS A 320 -33.08 2.70 -16.72
N VAL A 321 -33.70 3.40 -15.76
CA VAL A 321 -34.43 2.80 -14.63
C VAL A 321 -35.86 3.37 -14.65
N ASP A 322 -36.88 2.51 -14.75
CA ASP A 322 -38.28 2.91 -14.86
C ASP A 322 -38.54 3.92 -16.00
N GLY A 323 -37.87 3.72 -17.15
CA GLY A 323 -38.00 4.58 -18.33
C GLY A 323 -37.30 5.95 -18.20
N ARG A 324 -36.60 6.23 -17.12
CA ARG A 324 -35.85 7.48 -16.88
C ARG A 324 -34.35 7.22 -16.84
N GLU A 325 -33.58 8.14 -17.41
CA GLU A 325 -32.11 8.11 -17.29
C GLU A 325 -31.70 8.43 -15.85
N LYS A 326 -30.97 7.49 -15.24
CA LYS A 326 -30.44 7.62 -13.87
C LYS A 326 -29.00 7.10 -13.85
N ALA A 327 -28.20 7.61 -12.92
CA ALA A 327 -26.92 7.00 -12.60
C ALA A 327 -27.18 5.62 -11.98
N VAL A 328 -26.66 4.58 -12.62
CA VAL A 328 -26.72 3.17 -12.19
C VAL A 328 -25.41 2.67 -11.61
N GLY A 329 -24.33 3.43 -11.78
CA GLY A 329 -23.01 3.20 -11.25
C GLY A 329 -22.17 4.46 -11.35
N ALA A 330 -21.00 4.43 -10.76
CA ALA A 330 -19.99 5.48 -10.88
C ALA A 330 -18.60 4.85 -11.06
N TYR A 331 -17.69 5.61 -11.63
CA TYR A 331 -16.27 5.24 -11.74
C TYR A 331 -15.44 6.27 -10.96
N ASN A 332 -14.55 5.79 -10.12
CA ASN A 332 -13.47 6.60 -9.57
C ASN A 332 -12.37 6.67 -10.63
N THR A 333 -12.11 7.85 -11.18
CA THR A 333 -11.28 7.98 -12.38
C THR A 333 -10.18 9.01 -12.26
N VAL A 334 -9.17 8.88 -13.11
CA VAL A 334 -8.21 9.94 -13.46
C VAL A 334 -8.40 10.30 -14.91
N THR A 335 -8.41 11.58 -15.20
CA THR A 335 -8.39 12.11 -16.57
C THR A 335 -7.36 13.24 -16.69
N SER A 336 -6.90 13.52 -17.93
CA SER A 336 -6.13 14.72 -18.19
C SER A 336 -7.04 15.85 -18.65
N VAL A 337 -6.64 17.09 -18.35
CA VAL A 337 -7.30 18.33 -18.81
C VAL A 337 -6.23 19.27 -19.35
N ASP A 338 -6.39 19.73 -20.58
CA ASP A 338 -5.51 20.70 -21.19
C ASP A 338 -5.93 22.17 -20.89
N PRO A 339 -5.15 23.18 -21.26
CA PRO A 339 -5.51 24.60 -21.05
C PRO A 339 -6.80 25.05 -21.75
N GLN A 340 -7.23 24.33 -22.79
CA GLN A 340 -8.47 24.59 -23.52
C GLN A 340 -9.68 23.86 -22.90
N GLY A 341 -9.47 23.09 -21.82
CA GLY A 341 -10.50 22.31 -21.16
C GLY A 341 -10.86 21.03 -21.91
N GLN A 342 -10.01 20.54 -22.81
CA GLN A 342 -10.23 19.26 -23.46
C GLN A 342 -9.85 18.13 -22.53
N LEU A 343 -10.69 17.10 -22.47
CA LEU A 343 -10.43 15.90 -21.66
C LEU A 343 -9.67 14.87 -22.48
N GLY A 344 -8.65 14.30 -21.87
CA GLY A 344 -8.00 13.10 -22.41
C GLY A 344 -8.72 11.81 -22.06
N GLU A 345 -8.02 10.71 -22.27
CA GLU A 345 -8.51 9.38 -21.90
C GLU A 345 -8.73 9.29 -20.38
N ARG A 346 -9.67 8.43 -19.98
CA ARG A 346 -9.90 8.14 -18.57
C ARG A 346 -9.20 6.85 -18.17
N TYR A 347 -8.65 6.82 -16.99
CA TYR A 347 -8.34 5.61 -16.24
C TYR A 347 -9.42 5.42 -15.17
N ALA A 348 -9.99 4.25 -15.06
CA ALA A 348 -10.93 3.89 -14.00
C ALA A 348 -10.25 2.95 -13.00
N LYS A 349 -10.42 3.24 -11.71
CA LYS A 349 -9.88 2.44 -10.60
C LYS A 349 -10.31 0.98 -10.69
N ALA A 350 -9.36 0.07 -10.71
CA ALA A 350 -9.61 -1.36 -10.83
C ALA A 350 -9.77 -2.04 -9.46
N HIS A 351 -8.87 -1.75 -8.51
CA HIS A 351 -8.94 -2.29 -7.15
C HIS A 351 -9.74 -1.35 -6.25
N LEU A 352 -11.03 -1.61 -6.16
CA LEU A 352 -11.94 -0.86 -5.29
C LEU A 352 -11.73 -1.24 -3.83
N VAL A 353 -11.93 -0.27 -2.93
CA VAL A 353 -11.86 -0.49 -1.48
C VAL A 353 -13.11 -1.22 -1.00
N PRO A 354 -12.98 -2.46 -0.48
CA PRO A 354 -14.13 -3.19 0.07
C PRO A 354 -14.80 -2.39 1.20
N TYR A 355 -16.12 -2.44 1.26
CA TYR A 355 -16.98 -1.66 2.17
C TYR A 355 -16.92 -0.14 2.00
N GLY A 356 -15.88 0.40 1.38
CA GLY A 356 -15.78 1.83 1.04
C GLY A 356 -16.46 2.16 -0.28
N GLU A 357 -16.01 1.55 -1.36
CA GLU A 357 -16.46 1.86 -2.72
C GLU A 357 -17.50 0.87 -3.24
N TYR A 358 -17.55 -0.35 -2.69
CA TYR A 358 -18.59 -1.34 -2.97
C TYR A 358 -18.86 -2.21 -1.74
N LEU A 359 -20.03 -2.87 -1.70
CA LEU A 359 -20.36 -3.82 -0.64
C LEU A 359 -20.03 -5.25 -1.08
N PRO A 360 -18.96 -5.87 -0.54
CA PRO A 360 -18.68 -7.29 -0.80
C PRO A 360 -19.84 -8.17 -0.35
N MET A 361 -20.08 -9.29 -1.05
CA MET A 361 -21.16 -10.23 -0.70
C MET A 361 -22.52 -9.56 -0.42
N ARG A 362 -22.89 -8.55 -1.20
CA ARG A 362 -24.10 -7.73 -1.04
C ARG A 362 -25.34 -8.57 -0.74
N GLY A 363 -25.55 -9.67 -1.49
CA GLY A 363 -26.71 -10.57 -1.30
C GLY A 363 -26.81 -11.20 0.09
N LEU A 364 -25.71 -11.28 0.83
CA LEU A 364 -25.67 -11.80 2.20
C LEU A 364 -25.73 -10.67 3.25
N LEU A 365 -25.06 -9.56 2.99
CA LEU A 365 -24.85 -8.51 3.99
C LEU A 365 -26.00 -7.49 4.01
N GLU A 366 -26.57 -7.15 2.86
CA GLU A 366 -27.67 -6.19 2.76
C GLU A 366 -28.94 -6.64 3.50
N PRO A 367 -29.37 -7.92 3.45
CA PRO A 367 -30.50 -8.39 4.27
C PRO A 367 -30.24 -8.32 5.79
N LEU A 368 -28.97 -8.26 6.21
CA LEU A 368 -28.58 -8.09 7.61
C LEU A 368 -28.51 -6.61 8.04
N GLY A 369 -28.91 -5.68 7.16
CA GLY A 369 -28.89 -4.24 7.44
C GLY A 369 -27.51 -3.60 7.30
N LEU A 370 -26.53 -4.30 6.71
CA LEU A 370 -25.20 -3.76 6.46
C LEU A 370 -25.19 -3.04 5.10
N SER A 371 -24.67 -1.82 5.10
CA SER A 371 -24.47 -0.99 3.91
C SER A 371 -23.00 -0.65 3.73
N ARG A 372 -22.67 0.07 2.64
CA ARG A 372 -21.33 0.65 2.49
C ARG A 372 -21.01 1.62 3.63
N LEU A 373 -19.72 1.75 3.93
CA LEU A 373 -19.22 2.74 4.89
C LEU A 373 -19.20 4.16 4.30
N VAL A 374 -19.22 4.29 2.97
CA VAL A 374 -19.19 5.58 2.26
C VAL A 374 -20.61 6.00 1.89
N ALA A 375 -20.94 7.27 2.10
CA ALA A 375 -22.24 7.83 1.74
C ALA A 375 -22.50 7.70 0.22
N GLY A 376 -23.74 7.42 -0.13
CA GLY A 376 -24.19 7.29 -1.53
C GLY A 376 -24.91 5.96 -1.79
N THR A 377 -25.83 5.99 -2.72
CA THR A 377 -26.67 4.84 -3.10
C THR A 377 -26.10 4.01 -4.23
N ILE A 378 -25.02 4.46 -4.87
CA ILE A 378 -24.46 3.89 -6.11
C ILE A 378 -23.07 3.33 -5.84
N ASP A 379 -22.86 2.04 -6.14
CA ASP A 379 -21.54 1.42 -6.05
C ASP A 379 -20.61 1.92 -7.16
N PHE A 380 -19.32 1.99 -6.86
CA PHE A 380 -18.33 2.18 -7.90
C PHE A 380 -18.16 0.90 -8.73
N ILE A 381 -17.90 1.10 -10.02
CA ILE A 381 -17.67 0.04 -11.00
C ILE A 381 -16.16 -0.09 -11.20
N PRO A 382 -15.59 -1.32 -11.07
CA PRO A 382 -14.16 -1.51 -11.27
C PRO A 382 -13.75 -1.30 -12.72
N GLY A 383 -12.58 -0.68 -12.92
CA GLY A 383 -11.92 -0.57 -14.20
C GLY A 383 -11.20 -1.87 -14.63
N PRO A 384 -10.59 -1.87 -15.81
CA PRO A 384 -10.01 -3.07 -16.43
C PRO A 384 -8.64 -3.47 -15.86
N GLY A 385 -8.00 -2.67 -15.04
CA GLY A 385 -6.66 -2.89 -14.50
C GLY A 385 -5.66 -1.81 -14.88
N PRO A 386 -4.37 -2.01 -14.57
CA PRO A 386 -3.34 -1.03 -14.86
C PRO A 386 -3.28 -0.67 -16.36
N GLN A 387 -3.26 0.63 -16.63
CA GLN A 387 -3.15 1.17 -17.99
C GLN A 387 -2.11 2.27 -18.00
N THR A 388 -1.42 2.41 -19.14
CA THR A 388 -0.50 3.52 -19.40
C THR A 388 -1.13 4.45 -20.42
N GLN A 389 -1.24 5.71 -20.06
CA GLN A 389 -1.69 6.77 -20.96
C GLN A 389 -0.49 7.49 -21.57
N ASP A 390 -0.50 7.65 -22.88
CA ASP A 390 0.50 8.47 -23.58
C ASP A 390 0.01 9.92 -23.57
N LEU A 391 0.76 10.76 -22.87
CA LEU A 391 0.46 12.19 -22.70
C LEU A 391 1.33 13.07 -23.62
N GLY A 392 1.87 12.49 -24.68
CA GLY A 392 2.74 13.18 -25.62
C GLY A 392 4.01 13.74 -24.94
N ASP A 393 4.21 15.04 -25.05
CA ASP A 393 5.36 15.72 -24.46
C ASP A 393 5.44 15.67 -22.93
N TYR A 394 4.38 15.22 -22.25
CA TYR A 394 4.35 15.05 -20.80
C TYR A 394 4.69 13.63 -20.36
N GLY A 395 5.14 12.78 -21.31
CA GLY A 395 5.56 11.41 -21.05
C GLY A 395 4.38 10.44 -20.91
N ARG A 396 4.71 9.22 -20.53
CA ARG A 396 3.76 8.11 -20.41
C ARG A 396 3.46 7.86 -18.94
N ALA A 397 2.22 8.03 -18.52
CA ALA A 397 1.77 7.94 -17.14
C ALA A 397 1.04 6.61 -16.88
N GLY A 398 1.49 5.86 -15.88
CA GLY A 398 0.73 4.78 -15.26
C GLY A 398 -0.13 5.34 -14.14
N MET A 399 -1.42 5.03 -14.12
CA MET A 399 -2.35 5.55 -13.12
C MET A 399 -2.59 4.53 -12.02
N GLN A 400 -2.53 4.98 -10.74
CA GLN A 400 -2.80 4.14 -9.58
C GLN A 400 -3.56 4.95 -8.53
N ILE A 401 -4.89 4.81 -8.50
CA ILE A 401 -5.74 5.60 -7.61
C ILE A 401 -5.70 5.02 -6.20
N CYS A 402 -5.17 5.80 -5.25
CA CYS A 402 -5.23 5.55 -3.81
C CYS A 402 -4.77 4.13 -3.44
N TYR A 403 -5.68 3.28 -2.98
CA TYR A 403 -5.45 1.91 -2.52
C TYR A 403 -4.76 0.99 -3.55
N GLU A 404 -4.87 1.26 -4.85
CA GLU A 404 -4.27 0.42 -5.89
C GLU A 404 -2.74 0.29 -5.73
N ILE A 405 -2.08 1.34 -5.22
CA ILE A 405 -0.61 1.36 -5.05
C ILE A 405 -0.11 0.29 -4.06
N VAL A 406 -0.98 -0.30 -3.24
CA VAL A 406 -0.55 -1.30 -2.25
C VAL A 406 -0.32 -2.69 -2.87
N PHE A 407 -0.86 -2.96 -4.06
CA PHE A 407 -0.80 -4.27 -4.72
C PHE A 407 0.53 -4.46 -5.46
N SER A 408 1.45 -5.19 -4.84
CA SER A 408 2.74 -5.53 -5.44
C SER A 408 2.56 -6.31 -6.74
N GLY A 409 3.27 -5.89 -7.81
CA GLY A 409 3.23 -6.55 -9.11
C GLY A 409 2.00 -6.27 -9.98
N GLU A 410 1.07 -5.41 -9.52
CA GLU A 410 -0.19 -5.08 -10.19
C GLU A 410 -0.35 -3.58 -10.46
N VAL A 411 0.72 -2.80 -10.34
CA VAL A 411 0.67 -1.32 -10.44
C VAL A 411 1.08 -0.78 -11.82
N VAL A 412 1.50 -1.65 -12.74
CA VAL A 412 2.02 -1.23 -14.04
C VAL A 412 1.49 -2.14 -15.15
N ASP A 413 1.09 -1.55 -16.26
CA ASP A 413 0.91 -2.27 -17.51
C ASP A 413 2.29 -2.70 -18.05
N ARG A 414 2.59 -3.99 -17.91
CA ARG A 414 3.88 -4.55 -18.32
C ARG A 414 4.10 -4.55 -19.82
N ALA A 415 3.02 -4.63 -20.61
CA ALA A 415 3.08 -4.60 -22.07
C ALA A 415 3.36 -3.19 -22.58
N ASN A 416 2.90 -2.18 -21.84
CA ASN A 416 3.02 -0.78 -22.18
C ASN A 416 3.57 0.01 -20.98
N ARG A 417 4.84 -0.24 -20.61
CA ARG A 417 5.46 0.31 -19.40
C ARG A 417 5.49 1.84 -19.42
N PRO A 418 5.02 2.53 -18.35
CA PRO A 418 5.04 3.98 -18.27
C PRO A 418 6.44 4.54 -17.94
N ASP A 419 6.58 5.87 -18.00
CA ASP A 419 7.77 6.60 -17.56
C ASP A 419 7.70 6.95 -16.07
N TYR A 420 6.49 7.10 -15.53
CA TYR A 420 6.21 7.36 -14.11
C TYR A 420 4.84 6.82 -13.71
N ILE A 421 4.65 6.64 -12.41
CA ILE A 421 3.36 6.27 -11.81
C ILE A 421 2.77 7.53 -11.16
N PHE A 422 1.55 7.92 -11.55
CA PHE A 422 0.76 8.91 -10.85
C PHE A 422 -0.15 8.23 -9.83
N ASN A 423 -0.03 8.61 -8.56
CA ASN A 423 -0.80 8.06 -7.46
C ASN A 423 -1.62 9.16 -6.75
N PRO A 424 -2.74 9.60 -7.34
CA PRO A 424 -3.68 10.46 -6.63
C PRO A 424 -4.35 9.68 -5.50
N SER A 425 -4.46 10.29 -4.32
CA SER A 425 -4.99 9.60 -3.14
C SER A 425 -5.81 10.53 -2.24
N ASN A 426 -6.79 9.93 -1.56
CA ASN A 426 -7.50 10.59 -0.47
C ASN A 426 -7.18 9.87 0.85
N ASP A 427 -6.16 10.35 1.57
CA ASP A 427 -5.73 9.80 2.85
C ASP A 427 -6.55 10.35 4.04
N GLY A 428 -7.56 11.18 3.81
CA GLY A 428 -8.42 11.73 4.86
C GLY A 428 -9.12 10.67 5.73
N TRP A 429 -9.29 9.46 5.17
CA TRP A 429 -9.88 8.31 5.84
C TRP A 429 -8.96 7.62 6.86
N PHE A 430 -7.63 7.77 6.76
CA PHE A 430 -6.65 6.84 7.33
C PHE A 430 -6.06 7.26 8.69
N GLY A 431 -6.58 8.28 9.33
CA GLY A 431 -6.12 8.73 10.65
C GLY A 431 -4.61 9.02 10.70
N LEU A 432 -3.96 8.67 11.84
CA LEU A 432 -2.54 8.96 12.05
C LEU A 432 -1.59 7.92 11.44
N TRP A 433 -1.98 6.65 11.42
CA TRP A 433 -1.11 5.53 11.06
C TRP A 433 -1.15 5.22 9.56
N GLY A 434 -2.29 5.40 8.92
CA GLY A 434 -2.48 5.05 7.52
C GLY A 434 -1.60 5.80 6.53
N PRO A 435 -1.55 7.15 6.53
CA PRO A 435 -0.81 7.89 5.51
C PRO A 435 0.70 7.60 5.46
N PRO A 436 1.43 7.46 6.59
CA PRO A 436 2.83 7.04 6.56
C PRO A 436 3.03 5.62 6.03
N GLN A 437 2.13 4.69 6.34
CA GLN A 437 2.16 3.32 5.80
C GLN A 437 1.86 3.30 4.30
N HIS A 438 0.91 4.11 3.86
CA HIS A 438 0.55 4.25 2.45
C HIS A 438 1.73 4.82 1.63
N LEU A 439 2.39 5.87 2.13
CA LEU A 439 3.62 6.41 1.53
C LEU A 439 4.73 5.34 1.46
N ALA A 440 4.91 4.55 2.52
CA ALA A 440 5.92 3.49 2.53
C ALA A 440 5.65 2.46 1.42
N GLN A 441 4.39 2.08 1.19
CA GLN A 441 4.01 1.17 0.12
C GLN A 441 4.21 1.78 -1.27
N ALA A 442 3.90 3.07 -1.46
CA ALA A 442 4.22 3.78 -2.70
C ALA A 442 5.74 3.78 -2.99
N ARG A 443 6.58 3.97 -1.97
CA ARG A 443 8.04 3.84 -2.06
C ARG A 443 8.49 2.43 -2.47
N MET A 444 7.83 1.41 -1.92
CA MET A 444 8.11 0.02 -2.29
C MET A 444 7.78 -0.24 -3.76
N ARG A 445 6.64 0.26 -4.25
CA ARG A 445 6.28 0.14 -5.68
C ARG A 445 7.28 0.84 -6.58
N ALA A 446 7.70 2.06 -6.23
CA ALA A 446 8.72 2.76 -6.98
C ALA A 446 10.00 1.91 -7.15
N ALA A 447 10.49 1.31 -6.06
CA ALA A 447 11.67 0.46 -6.09
C ALA A 447 11.46 -0.86 -6.84
N GLU A 448 10.31 -1.52 -6.67
CA GLU A 448 9.96 -2.77 -7.37
C GLU A 448 9.95 -2.59 -8.88
N GLU A 449 9.27 -1.55 -9.34
CA GLU A 449 9.11 -1.29 -10.77
C GLU A 449 10.30 -0.54 -11.37
N GLY A 450 11.12 0.11 -10.55
CA GLY A 450 12.16 1.02 -11.05
C GLY A 450 11.57 2.26 -11.72
N LEU A 451 10.44 2.75 -11.21
CA LEU A 451 9.70 3.92 -11.72
C LEU A 451 9.54 4.97 -10.63
N PRO A 452 9.64 6.27 -10.97
CA PRO A 452 9.24 7.29 -10.01
C PRO A 452 7.73 7.23 -9.74
N VAL A 453 7.34 7.54 -8.50
CA VAL A 453 5.93 7.67 -8.09
C VAL A 453 5.68 9.12 -7.72
N LEU A 454 4.71 9.73 -8.41
CA LEU A 454 4.24 11.08 -8.18
C LEU A 454 2.92 10.98 -7.38
N ARG A 455 3.01 11.20 -6.07
CA ARG A 455 1.89 11.01 -5.17
C ARG A 455 1.29 12.34 -4.74
N SER A 456 0.06 12.63 -5.18
CA SER A 456 -0.73 13.79 -4.74
C SER A 456 -1.87 13.34 -3.84
N THR A 457 -2.00 13.98 -2.67
CA THR A 457 -3.02 13.61 -1.68
C THR A 457 -3.88 14.81 -1.26
N THR A 458 -5.10 14.56 -0.79
CA THR A 458 -5.99 15.61 -0.27
C THR A 458 -5.43 16.23 1.03
N THR A 459 -5.11 15.41 2.03
CA THR A 459 -4.64 15.81 3.37
C THR A 459 -3.49 14.94 3.90
N GLY A 460 -3.11 13.91 3.14
CA GLY A 460 -2.12 12.92 3.53
C GLY A 460 -0.68 13.41 3.43
N ILE A 461 0.18 12.57 2.88
CA ILE A 461 1.57 12.93 2.59
C ILE A 461 1.75 12.88 1.08
N SER A 462 1.79 14.02 0.44
CA SER A 462 2.15 14.15 -0.97
C SER A 462 3.67 14.06 -1.12
N ALA A 463 4.14 13.39 -2.18
CA ALA A 463 5.57 13.18 -2.34
C ALA A 463 5.95 12.93 -3.81
N VAL A 464 7.16 13.36 -4.15
CA VAL A 464 7.89 12.95 -5.35
C VAL A 464 8.90 11.89 -4.94
N ILE A 465 8.69 10.66 -5.39
CA ILE A 465 9.49 9.48 -5.04
C ILE A 465 10.29 9.05 -6.27
N ASP A 466 11.60 8.89 -6.16
CA ASP A 466 12.42 8.43 -7.27
C ASP A 466 12.29 6.89 -7.48
N ALA A 467 12.82 6.41 -8.60
CA ALA A 467 12.79 5.00 -9.00
C ALA A 467 13.49 4.03 -8.02
N ARG A 468 14.13 4.53 -6.96
CA ARG A 468 14.76 3.73 -5.89
C ARG A 468 13.89 3.68 -4.63
N GLY A 469 12.73 4.34 -4.63
CA GLY A 469 11.87 4.47 -3.45
C GLY A 469 12.32 5.55 -2.46
N VAL A 470 13.19 6.48 -2.88
CA VAL A 470 13.65 7.61 -2.07
C VAL A 470 12.72 8.80 -2.29
N VAL A 471 12.26 9.41 -1.21
CA VAL A 471 11.46 10.63 -1.24
C VAL A 471 12.38 11.81 -1.53
N ARG A 472 12.14 12.47 -2.65
CA ARG A 472 12.92 13.65 -3.08
C ARG A 472 12.38 14.92 -2.46
N GLU A 473 11.06 15.05 -2.49
CA GLU A 473 10.32 16.17 -1.91
C GLU A 473 8.99 15.68 -1.37
N HIS A 474 8.44 16.37 -0.38
CA HIS A 474 7.16 16.00 0.21
C HIS A 474 6.45 17.20 0.84
N ILE A 475 5.13 17.07 0.99
CA ILE A 475 4.28 17.94 1.81
C ILE A 475 3.74 17.07 2.95
N GLY A 476 3.88 17.58 4.18
CA GLY A 476 3.39 16.90 5.38
C GLY A 476 1.87 16.80 5.44
N ARG A 477 1.38 16.03 6.41
CA ARG A 477 -0.06 15.83 6.61
C ARG A 477 -0.76 17.11 7.07
N ASN A 478 -2.01 17.28 6.63
CA ASN A 478 -2.89 18.39 7.02
C ASN A 478 -2.30 19.78 6.73
N VAL A 479 -1.50 19.88 5.70
CA VAL A 479 -0.90 21.12 5.23
C VAL A 479 -1.31 21.35 3.77
N ALA A 480 -1.80 22.53 3.45
CA ALA A 480 -1.97 22.96 2.07
C ALA A 480 -0.61 23.38 1.50
N GLY A 481 -0.29 22.95 0.29
CA GLY A 481 0.98 23.29 -0.33
C GLY A 481 1.13 22.72 -1.74
N ARG A 482 2.25 23.04 -2.35
CA ARG A 482 2.65 22.50 -3.65
C ARG A 482 4.13 22.16 -3.65
N ILE A 483 4.51 21.29 -4.56
CA ILE A 483 5.90 20.95 -4.89
C ILE A 483 6.11 21.35 -6.34
N ASP A 484 7.06 22.24 -6.60
CA ASP A 484 7.54 22.59 -7.94
C ASP A 484 8.93 21.98 -8.12
N THR A 485 9.04 20.99 -9.01
CA THR A 485 10.27 20.24 -9.21
C THR A 485 10.31 19.60 -10.61
N LEU A 486 11.23 18.69 -10.84
CA LEU A 486 11.31 17.90 -12.07
C LEU A 486 10.88 16.45 -11.80
N VAL A 487 10.15 15.84 -12.72
CA VAL A 487 9.82 14.41 -12.67
C VAL A 487 11.13 13.60 -12.68
N PRO A 488 11.44 12.79 -11.65
CA PRO A 488 12.65 11.96 -11.66
C PRO A 488 12.63 10.96 -12.82
N PRO A 489 13.79 10.64 -13.43
CA PRO A 489 13.81 9.70 -14.54
C PRO A 489 13.54 8.26 -14.09
N PRO A 490 12.90 7.44 -14.95
CA PRO A 490 12.75 6.01 -14.72
C PRO A 490 14.10 5.29 -14.82
N HIS A 491 14.18 4.14 -14.15
CA HIS A 491 15.24 3.15 -14.40
C HIS A 491 14.75 2.13 -15.45
N ALA A 492 15.67 1.31 -15.96
CA ALA A 492 15.31 0.13 -16.73
C ALA A 492 14.39 -0.79 -15.92
N ALA A 493 13.52 -1.53 -16.59
CA ALA A 493 12.62 -2.47 -15.93
C ALA A 493 13.42 -3.46 -15.06
N THR A 494 13.07 -3.52 -13.79
CA THR A 494 13.75 -4.37 -12.80
C THR A 494 13.47 -5.86 -13.09
N PRO A 495 14.25 -6.80 -12.53
CA PRO A 495 13.89 -8.22 -12.58
C PRO A 495 12.48 -8.49 -12.07
N PHE A 496 12.03 -7.81 -10.98
CA PHE A 496 10.67 -7.95 -10.47
C PHE A 496 9.62 -7.38 -11.45
N ALA A 497 9.85 -6.20 -12.01
CA ALA A 497 8.96 -5.62 -13.03
C ALA A 497 8.77 -6.54 -14.24
N ARG A 498 9.79 -7.33 -14.61
CA ARG A 498 9.74 -8.28 -15.72
C ARG A 498 9.05 -9.59 -15.36
N LEU A 499 9.37 -10.17 -14.21
CA LEU A 499 8.98 -11.52 -13.81
C LEU A 499 7.77 -11.52 -12.85
N GLY A 500 7.54 -10.42 -12.12
CA GLY A 500 6.47 -10.31 -11.13
C GLY A 500 6.55 -11.40 -10.06
N HIS A 501 5.40 -11.93 -9.72
CA HIS A 501 5.28 -12.95 -8.67
C HIS A 501 5.92 -14.30 -8.99
N TRP A 502 6.32 -14.57 -10.25
CA TRP A 502 7.19 -15.71 -10.54
C TRP A 502 8.50 -15.61 -9.78
N LEU A 503 9.06 -14.40 -9.67
CA LEU A 503 10.27 -14.15 -8.89
C LEU A 503 10.02 -14.36 -7.38
N THR A 504 8.87 -13.91 -6.89
CA THR A 504 8.42 -14.14 -5.50
C THR A 504 8.33 -15.65 -5.18
N LEU A 505 7.69 -16.41 -6.06
CA LEU A 505 7.56 -17.86 -5.90
C LEU A 505 8.92 -18.57 -5.96
N LEU A 506 9.81 -18.13 -6.83
CA LEU A 506 11.18 -18.67 -6.93
C LEU A 506 11.93 -18.53 -5.60
N TRP A 507 11.85 -17.37 -4.95
CA TRP A 507 12.44 -17.16 -3.62
C TRP A 507 11.82 -18.09 -2.56
N GLY A 508 10.49 -18.25 -2.58
CA GLY A 508 9.81 -19.19 -1.68
C GLY A 508 10.28 -20.62 -1.87
N VAL A 509 10.36 -21.08 -3.12
CA VAL A 509 10.87 -22.42 -3.47
C VAL A 509 12.34 -22.58 -3.07
N ALA A 510 13.17 -21.57 -3.30
CA ALA A 510 14.59 -21.62 -2.93
C ALA A 510 14.79 -21.76 -1.41
N LEU A 511 14.09 -20.95 -0.60
CA LEU A 511 14.15 -21.06 0.86
C LEU A 511 13.64 -22.42 1.36
N LEU A 512 12.54 -22.93 0.79
CA LEU A 512 11.99 -24.22 1.13
C LEU A 512 12.95 -25.36 0.75
N ALA A 513 13.52 -25.33 -0.45
CA ALA A 513 14.49 -26.32 -0.90
C ALA A 513 15.75 -26.35 -0.01
N LEU A 514 16.27 -25.18 0.36
CA LEU A 514 17.41 -25.08 1.30
C LEU A 514 17.04 -25.72 2.66
N SER A 515 15.85 -25.47 3.17
CA SER A 515 15.37 -26.10 4.42
C SER A 515 15.31 -27.62 4.27
N LEU A 516 14.70 -28.15 3.21
CA LEU A 516 14.53 -29.60 3.00
C LEU A 516 15.88 -30.31 2.78
N VAL A 517 16.81 -29.71 2.03
CA VAL A 517 18.16 -30.25 1.87
C VAL A 517 18.91 -30.31 3.20
N ALA A 518 18.78 -29.26 4.03
CA ALA A 518 19.38 -29.25 5.36
C ALA A 518 18.80 -30.34 6.27
N ILE A 519 17.48 -30.57 6.24
CA ILE A 519 16.83 -31.66 6.99
C ILE A 519 17.39 -33.01 6.57
N ARG A 520 17.44 -33.32 5.26
CA ARG A 520 17.96 -34.60 4.75
C ARG A 520 19.42 -34.84 5.14
N ARG A 521 20.27 -33.79 5.09
CA ARG A 521 21.67 -33.92 5.54
C ARG A 521 21.77 -34.26 7.03
N MET A 522 20.96 -33.65 7.87
CA MET A 522 20.95 -33.93 9.31
C MET A 522 20.47 -35.35 9.62
N GLU A 523 19.49 -35.90 8.89
CA GLU A 523 19.02 -37.28 9.02
C GLU A 523 20.08 -38.27 8.55
N GLY A 524 20.77 -38.00 7.45
CA GLY A 524 21.86 -38.85 6.95
C GLY A 524 23.07 -38.95 7.89
N TYR A 525 23.37 -37.92 8.68
CA TYR A 525 24.40 -37.97 9.73
C TYR A 525 23.94 -38.81 10.92
N ARG A 526 22.66 -38.69 11.37
CA ARG A 526 22.11 -39.47 12.49
C ARG A 526 22.04 -40.96 12.17
N GLY A 527 21.78 -41.36 10.94
CA GLY A 527 21.75 -42.78 10.52
C GLY A 527 23.11 -43.42 10.33
N LYS A 528 24.22 -42.68 10.41
CA LYS A 528 25.59 -43.23 10.38
C LYS A 528 26.18 -43.46 11.76
N ASP A 529 25.56 -42.89 12.78
CA ASP A 529 26.00 -43.02 14.19
C ASP A 529 25.19 -44.09 14.96
N THR A 530 24.23 -44.75 14.27
CA THR A 530 23.46 -45.91 14.78
C THR A 530 23.87 -47.17 14.02
#